data_4341bbcdb8003d0d419082a06abd3f44
#
_entry.id   4341bbcdb8003d0d419082a06abd3f44
#
_cell.length_a   1.000
_cell.length_b   1.000
_cell.length_c   1.000
_cell.angle_alpha   90.00
_cell.angle_beta   90.00
_cell.angle_gamma   90.00
#
_symmetry.space_group_name_H-M   'P 1'
#
loop_
_entity.id
_entity.type
_entity.pdbx_description
1 polymer ?
#
loop_
_entity_poly.entity_id
_entity_poly.type
_entity_poly.pdbx_seq_one_letter_code
_entity_poly.pdbx_strand_id
1 'polypeptide(L)'
;MQADRKEALRYLGLGKHEPDPETERLLEECIREAESAADFRHLIREYPLIMEDDGTINGGCFRVKSENLRKNLAGCDSVLVMAVTVGAQVDRLLARYGKLSVAKAVVMQAAAAAMVEAYCNELNAGWKKEYLEKGLYLRPRFSPGYGDFPLSAQKEILDGLEAGKRIGITLTERYLMMPSKSVTAVIGVSRTPAACTIEGCEACGKKDCVFRRCQD
;
A
#
# COMPACT_ATOMS: atom_id res chain seq x y z
N MET A 1 2.88 4.47 16.11
CA MET A 1 2.16 3.69 15.07
C MET A 1 1.96 2.29 15.58
N GLN A 2 0.72 1.81 15.66
CA GLN A 2 0.43 0.43 16.03
C GLN A 2 -0.03 -0.35 14.79
N ALA A 3 0.49 -1.58 14.62
CA ALA A 3 -0.03 -2.48 13.62
C ALA A 3 -1.47 -2.87 13.96
N ASP A 4 -2.34 -2.89 12.94
CA ASP A 4 -3.72 -3.33 13.15
C ASP A 4 -3.77 -4.85 13.35
N ARG A 5 -4.11 -5.28 14.60
CA ARG A 5 -4.22 -6.70 14.95
C ARG A 5 -5.23 -7.44 14.08
N LYS A 6 -6.38 -6.82 13.77
CA LYS A 6 -7.41 -7.45 12.92
C LYS A 6 -6.87 -7.69 11.50
N GLU A 7 -6.16 -6.71 10.95
CA GLU A 7 -5.51 -6.87 9.64
C GLU A 7 -4.42 -7.96 9.67
N ALA A 8 -3.62 -8.03 10.74
CA ALA A 8 -2.60 -9.07 10.87
C ALA A 8 -3.24 -10.48 10.93
N LEU A 9 -4.32 -10.66 11.68
CA LEU A 9 -5.10 -11.92 11.68
C LEU A 9 -5.68 -12.24 10.31
N ARG A 10 -6.15 -11.24 9.58
CA ARG A 10 -6.62 -11.43 8.21
C ARG A 10 -5.51 -11.92 7.28
N TYR A 11 -4.29 -11.37 7.39
CA TYR A 11 -3.13 -11.83 6.63
C TYR A 11 -2.66 -13.24 7.02
N LEU A 12 -2.96 -13.69 8.24
CA LEU A 12 -2.76 -15.07 8.68
C LEU A 12 -3.84 -16.04 8.17
N GLY A 13 -4.89 -15.53 7.52
CA GLY A 13 -6.04 -16.34 7.13
C GLY A 13 -7.03 -16.61 8.26
N LEU A 14 -6.87 -15.96 9.42
CA LEU A 14 -7.67 -16.13 10.63
C LEU A 14 -8.74 -15.02 10.81
N GLY A 15 -9.00 -14.20 9.79
CA GLY A 15 -9.87 -13.02 9.89
C GLY A 15 -11.30 -13.28 10.39
N LYS A 16 -11.75 -14.55 10.42
CA LYS A 16 -13.07 -14.96 10.92
C LYS A 16 -13.02 -15.85 12.16
N HIS A 17 -11.83 -16.17 12.63
CA HIS A 17 -11.62 -17.11 13.72
C HIS A 17 -10.76 -16.47 14.81
N GLU A 18 -11.09 -16.76 16.07
CA GLU A 18 -10.22 -16.43 17.18
C GLU A 18 -8.96 -17.30 17.08
N PRO A 19 -7.76 -16.70 17.19
CA PRO A 19 -6.52 -17.47 17.23
C PRO A 19 -6.45 -18.27 18.55
N ASP A 20 -5.74 -19.38 18.52
CA ASP A 20 -5.40 -20.07 19.77
C ASP A 20 -4.43 -19.22 20.61
N PRO A 21 -4.33 -19.48 21.94
CA PRO A 21 -3.53 -18.64 22.85
C PRO A 21 -2.04 -18.57 22.51
N GLU A 22 -1.49 -19.60 21.87
CA GLU A 22 -0.09 -19.61 21.43
C GLU A 22 0.12 -18.69 20.22
N THR A 23 -0.75 -18.80 19.23
CA THR A 23 -0.77 -17.91 18.05
C THR A 23 -0.98 -16.45 18.45
N GLU A 24 -1.90 -16.17 19.39
CA GLU A 24 -2.15 -14.83 19.89
C GLU A 24 -0.89 -14.22 20.53
N ARG A 25 -0.26 -14.95 21.45
CA ARG A 25 0.97 -14.51 22.10
C ARG A 25 2.10 -14.24 21.11
N LEU A 26 2.23 -15.14 20.10
CA LEU A 26 3.24 -15.02 19.06
C LEU A 26 2.98 -13.79 18.17
N LEU A 27 1.72 -13.51 17.87
CA LEU A 27 1.32 -12.33 17.10
C LEU A 27 1.66 -11.03 17.83
N GLU A 28 1.31 -10.93 19.12
CA GLU A 28 1.66 -9.77 19.93
C GLU A 28 3.17 -9.56 20.03
N GLU A 29 3.94 -10.63 20.21
CA GLU A 29 5.40 -10.55 20.22
C GLU A 29 5.94 -10.04 18.87
N CYS A 30 5.47 -10.58 17.76
CA CYS A 30 5.88 -10.17 16.41
C CYS A 30 5.50 -8.71 16.12
N ILE A 31 4.31 -8.26 16.53
CA ILE A 31 3.90 -6.86 16.38
C ILE A 31 4.87 -5.95 17.13
N ARG A 32 5.14 -6.22 18.41
CA ARG A 32 6.08 -5.39 19.22
C ARG A 32 7.48 -5.35 18.63
N GLU A 33 7.99 -6.50 18.16
CA GLU A 33 9.32 -6.56 17.53
C GLU A 33 9.35 -5.79 16.20
N ALA A 34 8.32 -5.93 15.37
CA ALA A 34 8.22 -5.20 14.10
C ALA A 34 8.13 -3.69 14.32
N GLU A 35 7.33 -3.24 15.27
CA GLU A 35 7.19 -1.82 15.65
C GLU A 35 8.51 -1.23 16.17
N SER A 36 9.23 -1.99 16.99
CA SER A 36 10.54 -1.57 17.51
C SER A 36 11.63 -1.46 16.43
N ALA A 37 11.53 -2.28 15.39
CA ALA A 37 12.48 -2.31 14.29
C ALA A 37 12.11 -1.37 13.13
N ALA A 38 10.89 -0.85 13.13
CA ALA A 38 10.38 -0.06 12.03
C ALA A 38 11.06 1.32 11.92
N ASP A 39 11.37 1.69 10.68
CA ASP A 39 11.84 3.02 10.28
C ASP A 39 10.86 3.55 9.23
N PHE A 40 9.81 4.21 9.70
CA PHE A 40 8.72 4.70 8.87
C PHE A 40 9.16 5.89 8.02
N ARG A 41 9.17 5.71 6.71
CA ARG A 41 9.50 6.76 5.74
C ARG A 41 8.47 6.80 4.63
N HIS A 42 8.20 8.00 4.13
CA HIS A 42 7.33 8.18 2.97
C HIS A 42 7.79 9.34 2.09
N LEU A 43 7.36 9.28 0.86
CA LEU A 43 7.42 10.37 -0.11
C LEU A 43 6.04 10.53 -0.71
N ILE A 44 5.68 11.78 -0.98
CA ILE A 44 4.50 12.14 -1.76
C ILE A 44 4.85 13.31 -2.66
N ARG A 45 4.35 13.26 -3.90
CA ARG A 45 4.46 14.38 -4.84
C ARG A 45 3.21 14.46 -5.69
N GLU A 46 2.72 15.66 -5.87
CA GLU A 46 1.61 15.95 -6.77
C GLU A 46 2.14 16.24 -8.17
N TYR A 47 1.47 15.69 -9.18
CA TYR A 47 1.74 15.92 -10.60
C TYR A 47 0.45 16.26 -11.34
N PRO A 48 0.51 17.07 -12.41
CA PRO A 48 -0.60 17.21 -13.33
C PRO A 48 -0.99 15.87 -13.93
N LEU A 49 -2.29 15.64 -14.11
CA LEU A 49 -2.82 14.43 -14.73
C LEU A 49 -3.30 14.75 -16.15
N ILE A 50 -2.80 14.02 -17.13
CA ILE A 50 -3.23 14.15 -18.53
C ILE A 50 -3.75 12.79 -19.01
N MET A 51 -4.99 12.79 -19.49
CA MET A 51 -5.59 11.65 -20.17
C MET A 51 -5.43 11.88 -21.69
N GLU A 52 -4.57 11.10 -22.33
CA GLU A 52 -4.31 11.21 -23.76
C GLU A 52 -5.43 10.54 -24.56
N ASP A 53 -5.66 10.97 -25.83
CA ASP A 53 -6.73 10.46 -26.71
C ASP A 53 -6.56 8.96 -27.04
N ASP A 54 -5.34 8.46 -27.02
CA ASP A 54 -5.00 7.05 -27.27
C ASP A 54 -5.20 6.14 -26.04
N GLY A 55 -5.76 6.70 -24.95
CA GLY A 55 -6.00 6.01 -23.68
C GLY A 55 -4.79 5.96 -22.74
N THR A 56 -3.68 6.62 -23.10
CA THR A 56 -2.51 6.74 -22.21
C THR A 56 -2.80 7.70 -21.06
N ILE A 57 -2.42 7.31 -19.86
CA ILE A 57 -2.46 8.11 -18.64
C ILE A 57 -1.05 8.63 -18.39
N ASN A 58 -0.89 9.94 -18.40
CA ASN A 58 0.35 10.61 -18.03
C ASN A 58 0.17 11.28 -16.66
N GLY A 59 0.79 10.71 -15.65
CA GLY A 59 0.79 11.19 -14.27
C GLY A 59 2.09 11.90 -13.89
N GLY A 60 2.74 12.54 -14.85
CA GLY A 60 3.97 13.31 -14.70
C GLY A 60 5.22 12.44 -14.60
N CYS A 61 5.33 11.59 -13.60
CA CYS A 61 6.49 10.70 -13.46
C CYS A 61 6.27 9.28 -14.00
N PHE A 62 5.08 8.96 -14.52
CA PHE A 62 4.77 7.67 -15.14
C PHE A 62 3.83 7.84 -16.33
N ARG A 63 3.92 6.91 -17.28
CA ARG A 63 3.01 6.83 -18.44
C ARG A 63 2.56 5.39 -18.64
N VAL A 64 1.23 5.15 -18.61
CA VAL A 64 0.66 3.80 -18.69
C VAL A 64 -0.67 3.77 -19.43
N LYS A 65 -1.04 2.59 -19.95
CA LYS A 65 -2.40 2.29 -20.37
C LYS A 65 -3.00 1.33 -19.35
N SER A 66 -4.09 1.74 -18.69
CA SER A 66 -4.82 0.95 -17.71
C SER A 66 -6.26 1.46 -17.62
N GLU A 67 -7.21 0.61 -17.99
CA GLU A 67 -8.63 0.95 -17.91
C GLU A 67 -9.11 1.07 -16.45
N ASN A 68 -8.58 0.24 -15.56
CA ASN A 68 -8.96 0.31 -14.14
C ASN A 68 -8.43 1.59 -13.48
N LEU A 69 -7.18 1.96 -13.77
CA LEU A 69 -6.62 3.21 -13.28
C LEU A 69 -7.35 4.41 -13.90
N ARG A 70 -7.67 4.37 -15.20
CA ARG A 70 -8.43 5.42 -15.88
C ARG A 70 -9.80 5.66 -15.22
N LYS A 71 -10.50 4.59 -14.85
CA LYS A 71 -11.77 4.68 -14.11
C LYS A 71 -11.59 5.28 -12.72
N ASN A 72 -10.53 4.88 -11.99
CA ASN A 72 -10.21 5.42 -10.68
C ASN A 72 -9.90 6.92 -10.73
N LEU A 73 -9.16 7.37 -11.75
CA LEU A 73 -8.72 8.76 -11.92
C LEU A 73 -9.71 9.63 -12.72
N ALA A 74 -10.88 9.11 -13.07
CA ALA A 74 -11.86 9.87 -13.85
C ALA A 74 -12.29 11.15 -13.12
N GLY A 75 -12.22 12.30 -13.83
CA GLY A 75 -12.57 13.62 -13.29
C GLY A 75 -11.56 14.17 -12.29
N CYS A 76 -10.32 13.67 -12.30
CA CYS A 76 -9.23 14.23 -11.54
C CYS A 76 -8.40 15.19 -12.40
N ASP A 77 -7.93 16.29 -11.79
CA ASP A 77 -7.08 17.30 -12.42
C ASP A 77 -5.58 17.00 -12.19
N SER A 78 -5.26 16.34 -11.08
CA SER A 78 -3.90 15.98 -10.70
C SER A 78 -3.88 14.61 -9.99
N VAL A 79 -2.68 14.11 -9.75
CA VAL A 79 -2.46 12.84 -9.07
C VAL A 79 -1.35 12.99 -8.05
N LEU A 80 -1.60 12.50 -6.83
CA LEU A 80 -0.57 12.29 -5.83
C LEU A 80 0.09 10.94 -6.09
N VAL A 81 1.41 10.96 -6.20
CA VAL A 81 2.22 9.74 -6.32
C VAL A 81 2.95 9.54 -5.01
N MET A 82 2.82 8.36 -4.42
CA MET A 82 3.39 8.05 -3.11
C MET A 82 4.28 6.83 -3.12
N ALA A 83 5.28 6.84 -2.24
CA ALA A 83 6.08 5.68 -1.87
C ALA A 83 6.25 5.66 -0.35
N VAL A 84 6.06 4.49 0.25
CA VAL A 84 6.07 4.26 1.71
C VAL A 84 6.90 3.03 2.02
N THR A 85 7.65 3.06 3.12
CA THR A 85 8.37 1.88 3.64
C THR A 85 8.37 1.87 5.16
N VAL A 86 8.49 0.68 5.74
CA VAL A 86 8.74 0.49 7.18
C VAL A 86 10.22 0.18 7.47
N GLY A 87 11.07 0.27 6.45
CA GLY A 87 12.52 0.17 6.59
C GLY A 87 13.10 -1.24 6.52
N ALA A 88 14.41 -1.31 6.29
CA ALA A 88 15.13 -2.56 6.05
C ALA A 88 15.34 -3.42 7.32
N GLN A 89 15.18 -2.85 8.52
CA GLN A 89 15.34 -3.63 9.76
C GLN A 89 14.24 -4.68 9.91
N VAL A 90 13.03 -4.37 9.45
CA VAL A 90 11.91 -5.33 9.41
C VAL A 90 12.24 -6.50 8.47
N ASP A 91 12.86 -6.24 7.31
CA ASP A 91 13.31 -7.31 6.40
C ASP A 91 14.38 -8.20 7.03
N ARG A 92 15.26 -7.63 7.88
CA ARG A 92 16.26 -8.41 8.63
C ARG A 92 15.59 -9.34 9.64
N LEU A 93 14.54 -8.88 10.34
CA LEU A 93 13.75 -9.74 11.23
C LEU A 93 13.08 -10.87 10.44
N LEU A 94 12.46 -10.57 9.30
CA LEU A 94 11.85 -11.56 8.43
C LEU A 94 12.86 -12.62 7.97
N ALA A 95 14.05 -12.19 7.52
CA ALA A 95 15.11 -13.10 7.11
C ALA A 95 15.64 -13.96 8.27
N ARG A 96 15.77 -13.37 9.47
CA ARG A 96 16.19 -14.08 10.69
C ARG A 96 15.21 -15.19 11.05
N TYR A 97 13.91 -14.85 11.14
CA TYR A 97 12.90 -15.84 11.54
C TYR A 97 12.63 -16.87 10.47
N GLY A 98 12.80 -16.54 9.19
CA GLY A 98 12.78 -17.52 8.10
C GLY A 98 13.78 -18.66 8.27
N LYS A 99 14.85 -18.46 9.06
CA LYS A 99 15.87 -19.49 9.37
C LYS A 99 15.67 -20.17 10.72
N LEU A 100 15.01 -19.51 11.68
CA LEU A 100 14.93 -19.96 13.07
C LEU A 100 13.59 -20.63 13.42
N SER A 101 12.48 -20.14 12.86
CA SER A 101 11.13 -20.61 13.19
C SER A 101 10.15 -20.26 12.08
N VAL A 102 9.67 -21.29 11.39
CA VAL A 102 8.69 -21.13 10.30
C VAL A 102 7.41 -20.45 10.81
N ALA A 103 6.89 -20.87 11.97
CA ALA A 103 5.69 -20.28 12.56
C ALA A 103 5.89 -18.78 12.83
N LYS A 104 7.00 -18.41 13.49
CA LYS A 104 7.31 -16.99 13.79
C LYS A 104 7.54 -16.18 12.51
N ALA A 105 8.14 -16.78 11.48
CA ALA A 105 8.32 -16.12 10.18
C ALA A 105 6.98 -15.79 9.50
N VAL A 106 6.02 -16.70 9.52
CA VAL A 106 4.68 -16.48 8.95
C VAL A 106 3.95 -15.37 9.71
N VAL A 107 3.96 -15.44 11.04
CA VAL A 107 3.31 -14.42 11.88
C VAL A 107 3.98 -13.04 11.71
N MET A 108 5.31 -12.99 11.68
CA MET A 108 6.07 -11.75 11.43
C MET A 108 5.76 -11.14 10.04
N GLN A 109 5.58 -11.98 9.01
CA GLN A 109 5.16 -11.50 7.68
C GLN A 109 3.79 -10.82 7.73
N ALA A 110 2.84 -11.40 8.47
CA ALA A 110 1.50 -10.84 8.63
C ALA A 110 1.52 -9.54 9.45
N ALA A 111 2.23 -9.52 10.57
CA ALA A 111 2.40 -8.33 11.41
C ALA A 111 3.02 -7.16 10.62
N ALA A 112 4.10 -7.42 9.89
CA ALA A 112 4.79 -6.41 9.09
C ALA A 112 3.94 -5.92 7.89
N ALA A 113 3.11 -6.79 7.30
CA ALA A 113 2.17 -6.39 6.25
C ALA A 113 1.05 -5.49 6.82
N ALA A 114 0.46 -5.86 7.96
CA ALA A 114 -0.53 -5.04 8.63
C ALA A 114 0.04 -3.67 9.05
N MET A 115 1.30 -3.64 9.48
CA MET A 115 1.97 -2.41 9.89
C MET A 115 2.18 -1.42 8.74
N VAL A 116 2.65 -1.87 7.56
CA VAL A 116 2.82 -0.98 6.40
C VAL A 116 1.47 -0.47 5.90
N GLU A 117 0.42 -1.29 5.93
CA GLU A 117 -0.94 -0.87 5.56
C GLU A 117 -1.52 0.15 6.55
N ALA A 118 -1.33 -0.06 7.86
CA ALA A 118 -1.74 0.90 8.89
C ALA A 118 -1.07 2.26 8.66
N TYR A 119 0.23 2.26 8.36
CA TYR A 119 0.96 3.49 8.04
C TYR A 119 0.42 4.18 6.79
N CYS A 120 0.18 3.43 5.71
CA CYS A 120 -0.44 3.98 4.50
C CYS A 120 -1.83 4.58 4.78
N ASN A 121 -2.63 3.93 5.63
CA ASN A 121 -3.97 4.40 5.97
C ASN A 121 -3.93 5.70 6.79
N GLU A 122 -3.03 5.80 7.76
CA GLU A 122 -2.83 7.01 8.56
C GLU A 122 -2.42 8.20 7.68
N LEU A 123 -1.41 8.01 6.82
CA LEU A 123 -0.97 9.03 5.87
C LEU A 123 -2.12 9.46 4.95
N ASN A 124 -2.85 8.49 4.39
CA ASN A 124 -3.97 8.77 3.49
C ASN A 124 -5.10 9.54 4.20
N ALA A 125 -5.39 9.22 5.47
CA ALA A 125 -6.38 9.96 6.26
C ALA A 125 -5.93 11.41 6.50
N GLY A 126 -4.66 11.63 6.82
CA GLY A 126 -4.08 12.97 6.96
C GLY A 126 -4.19 13.79 5.68
N TRP A 127 -3.79 13.20 4.53
CA TRP A 127 -3.90 13.88 3.23
C TRP A 127 -5.34 14.13 2.82
N LYS A 128 -6.26 13.19 3.04
CA LYS A 128 -7.70 13.41 2.78
C LYS A 128 -8.22 14.64 3.52
N LYS A 129 -7.83 14.81 4.79
CA LYS A 129 -8.22 15.99 5.60
C LYS A 129 -7.62 17.28 5.04
N GLU A 130 -6.31 17.28 4.75
CA GLU A 130 -5.60 18.45 4.20
C GLU A 130 -6.20 18.93 2.87
N TYR A 131 -6.48 17.97 1.95
CA TYR A 131 -7.05 18.31 0.64
C TYR A 131 -8.52 18.74 0.75
N LEU A 132 -9.28 18.17 1.68
CA LEU A 132 -10.66 18.57 1.94
C LEU A 132 -10.73 20.03 2.43
N GLU A 133 -9.80 20.47 3.27
CA GLU A 133 -9.69 21.87 3.72
C GLU A 133 -9.42 22.85 2.54
N LYS A 134 -8.85 22.35 1.45
CA LYS A 134 -8.64 23.09 0.19
C LYS A 134 -9.81 22.99 -0.79
N GLY A 135 -10.91 22.31 -0.41
CA GLY A 135 -12.05 22.02 -1.28
C GLY A 135 -11.77 20.98 -2.35
N LEU A 136 -10.78 20.10 -2.11
CA LEU A 136 -10.35 19.04 -3.01
C LEU A 136 -10.63 17.67 -2.39
N TYR A 137 -10.86 16.69 -3.24
CA TYR A 137 -11.23 15.32 -2.85
C TYR A 137 -10.23 14.32 -3.38
N LEU A 138 -9.77 13.42 -2.52
CA LEU A 138 -8.85 12.36 -2.90
C LEU A 138 -9.60 11.08 -3.27
N ARG A 139 -9.22 10.47 -4.40
CA ARG A 139 -9.68 9.16 -4.82
C ARG A 139 -9.03 8.05 -3.98
N PRO A 140 -9.59 6.82 -3.98
CA PRO A 140 -8.92 5.67 -3.39
C PRO A 140 -7.53 5.43 -3.99
N ARG A 141 -6.59 4.96 -3.14
CA ARG A 141 -5.25 4.55 -3.57
C ARG A 141 -5.33 3.46 -4.63
N PHE A 142 -4.53 3.56 -5.68
CA PHE A 142 -4.41 2.55 -6.71
C PHE A 142 -2.94 2.24 -6.97
N SER A 143 -2.53 0.99 -6.77
CA SER A 143 -1.11 0.59 -6.82
C SER A 143 -0.79 -0.17 -8.10
N PRO A 144 0.43 -0.03 -8.65
CA PRO A 144 0.93 -0.93 -9.69
C PRO A 144 0.79 -2.39 -9.26
N GLY A 145 0.40 -3.26 -10.20
CA GLY A 145 0.10 -4.67 -9.95
C GLY A 145 -1.38 -4.96 -9.62
N TYR A 146 -2.23 -3.93 -9.42
CA TYR A 146 -3.67 -4.12 -9.27
C TYR A 146 -4.39 -3.97 -10.61
N GLY A 147 -5.37 -4.85 -10.84
CA GLY A 147 -6.13 -4.87 -12.09
C GLY A 147 -5.19 -4.99 -13.30
N ASP A 148 -5.30 -4.04 -14.21
CA ASP A 148 -4.47 -3.92 -15.41
C ASP A 148 -3.39 -2.82 -15.30
N PHE A 149 -3.15 -2.26 -14.10
CA PHE A 149 -2.07 -1.30 -13.88
C PHE A 149 -0.73 -2.05 -13.82
N PRO A 150 0.17 -1.88 -14.81
CA PRO A 150 1.37 -2.70 -14.91
C PRO A 150 2.28 -2.56 -13.70
N LEU A 151 2.78 -3.68 -13.16
CA LEU A 151 3.74 -3.67 -12.04
C LEU A 151 5.04 -2.93 -12.41
N SER A 152 5.43 -2.94 -13.68
CA SER A 152 6.61 -2.23 -14.19
C SER A 152 6.57 -0.71 -13.99
N ALA A 153 5.38 -0.11 -13.86
CA ALA A 153 5.22 1.31 -13.55
C ALA A 153 5.84 1.72 -12.21
N GLN A 154 6.08 0.76 -11.30
CA GLN A 154 6.81 1.03 -10.05
C GLN A 154 8.19 1.65 -10.31
N LYS A 155 8.85 1.28 -11.41
CA LYS A 155 10.16 1.82 -11.73
C LYS A 155 10.08 3.32 -11.97
N GLU A 156 9.19 3.74 -12.86
CA GLU A 156 9.00 5.16 -13.18
C GLU A 156 8.56 5.97 -11.95
N ILE A 157 7.66 5.41 -11.12
CA ILE A 157 7.20 6.03 -9.88
C ILE A 157 8.35 6.23 -8.90
N LEU A 158 9.15 5.20 -8.63
CA LEU A 158 10.25 5.29 -7.68
C LEU A 158 11.38 6.19 -8.19
N ASP A 159 11.67 6.17 -9.48
CA ASP A 159 12.65 7.05 -10.12
C ASP A 159 12.17 8.52 -10.03
N GLY A 160 10.91 8.80 -10.37
CA GLY A 160 10.31 10.15 -10.31
C GLY A 160 10.23 10.74 -8.91
N LEU A 161 10.09 9.90 -7.90
CA LEU A 161 10.15 10.28 -6.48
C LEU A 161 11.57 10.32 -5.91
N GLU A 162 12.59 9.87 -6.67
CA GLU A 162 13.95 9.66 -6.17
C GLU A 162 13.99 8.75 -4.92
N ALA A 163 13.11 7.76 -4.87
CA ALA A 163 12.82 6.99 -3.66
C ALA A 163 14.05 6.21 -3.15
N GLY A 164 14.91 5.72 -4.04
CA GLY A 164 16.16 5.07 -3.67
C GLY A 164 17.08 5.96 -2.85
N LYS A 165 17.25 7.22 -3.28
CA LYS A 165 18.10 8.20 -2.62
C LYS A 165 17.49 8.77 -1.34
N ARG A 166 16.18 9.01 -1.35
CA ARG A 166 15.50 9.77 -0.29
C ARG A 166 15.01 8.90 0.87
N ILE A 167 14.49 7.70 0.57
CA ILE A 167 13.91 6.80 1.57
C ILE A 167 14.41 5.35 1.47
N GLY A 168 15.39 5.08 0.57
CA GLY A 168 16.05 3.79 0.49
C GLY A 168 15.25 2.68 -0.18
N ILE A 169 14.18 2.99 -0.96
CA ILE A 169 13.43 1.98 -1.70
C ILE A 169 14.06 1.77 -3.07
N THR A 170 14.48 0.55 -3.34
CA THR A 170 14.99 0.10 -4.65
C THR A 170 14.13 -1.01 -5.24
N LEU A 171 14.34 -1.35 -6.51
CA LEU A 171 13.67 -2.46 -7.19
C LEU A 171 14.64 -3.54 -7.61
N THR A 172 14.20 -4.77 -7.50
CA THR A 172 14.84 -5.90 -8.20
C THR A 172 14.49 -5.89 -9.70
N GLU A 173 15.16 -6.70 -10.50
CA GLU A 173 14.84 -6.90 -11.92
C GLU A 173 13.40 -7.39 -12.16
N ARG A 174 12.79 -8.01 -11.16
CA ARG A 174 11.39 -8.50 -11.19
C ARG A 174 10.40 -7.52 -10.58
N TYR A 175 10.77 -6.26 -10.45
CA TYR A 175 9.94 -5.20 -9.86
C TYR A 175 9.50 -5.46 -8.40
N LEU A 176 10.26 -6.23 -7.61
CA LEU A 176 10.02 -6.35 -6.18
C LEU A 176 10.74 -5.23 -5.44
N MET A 177 10.03 -4.55 -4.55
CA MET A 177 10.62 -3.47 -3.74
C MET A 177 11.52 -4.03 -2.63
N MET A 178 12.60 -3.33 -2.37
CA MET A 178 13.51 -3.53 -1.26
C MET A 178 13.67 -2.20 -0.51
N PRO A 179 13.26 -2.09 0.76
CA PRO A 179 12.68 -3.12 1.64
C PRO A 179 11.38 -3.72 1.14
N SER A 180 11.10 -5.00 1.52
CA SER A 180 9.94 -5.75 1.02
C SER A 180 8.60 -5.22 1.54
N LYS A 181 8.62 -4.58 2.72
CA LYS A 181 7.45 -3.94 3.32
C LYS A 181 7.40 -2.47 2.91
N SER A 182 7.19 -2.27 1.62
CA SER A 182 7.04 -0.98 0.96
C SER A 182 5.81 -0.97 0.07
N VAL A 183 5.24 0.20 -0.15
CA VAL A 183 4.05 0.42 -0.98
C VAL A 183 4.28 1.60 -1.89
N THR A 184 3.93 1.47 -3.17
CA THR A 184 3.76 2.58 -4.10
C THR A 184 2.30 2.68 -4.51
N ALA A 185 1.78 3.87 -4.62
CA ALA A 185 0.41 4.08 -5.09
C ALA A 185 0.25 5.45 -5.76
N VAL A 186 -0.82 5.58 -6.51
CA VAL A 186 -1.32 6.84 -7.04
C VAL A 186 -2.69 7.14 -6.45
N ILE A 187 -3.00 8.43 -6.25
CA ILE A 187 -4.23 8.91 -5.63
C ILE A 187 -4.71 10.10 -6.45
N GLY A 188 -5.84 9.98 -7.10
CA GLY A 188 -6.41 11.08 -7.88
C GLY A 188 -6.86 12.24 -6.99
N VAL A 189 -6.68 13.46 -7.46
CA VAL A 189 -7.15 14.70 -6.84
C VAL A 189 -8.22 15.32 -7.71
N SER A 190 -9.39 15.57 -7.17
CA SER A 190 -10.57 16.08 -7.89
C SER A 190 -11.22 17.24 -7.14
N ARG A 191 -11.88 18.12 -7.88
CA ARG A 191 -12.72 19.20 -7.33
C ARG A 191 -14.12 18.73 -6.97
N THR A 192 -14.48 17.51 -7.38
CA THR A 192 -15.80 16.96 -7.10
C THR A 192 -15.69 15.73 -6.19
N PRO A 193 -16.62 15.54 -5.23
CA PRO A 193 -16.67 14.33 -4.44
C PRO A 193 -16.69 13.09 -5.33
N ALA A 194 -16.03 12.02 -4.90
CA ALA A 194 -16.09 10.76 -5.63
C ALA A 194 -17.52 10.21 -5.65
N ALA A 195 -18.02 9.90 -6.84
CA ALA A 195 -19.21 9.08 -6.97
C ALA A 195 -18.96 7.61 -6.57
N CYS A 196 -17.69 7.19 -6.55
CA CYS A 196 -17.28 5.83 -6.22
C CYS A 196 -16.51 5.84 -4.90
N THR A 197 -17.17 5.40 -3.83
CA THR A 197 -16.58 5.18 -2.50
C THR A 197 -16.05 3.74 -2.33
N ILE A 198 -16.03 2.94 -3.40
CA ILE A 198 -15.66 1.53 -3.35
C ILE A 198 -14.16 1.41 -3.17
N GLU A 199 -13.73 1.01 -1.99
CA GLU A 199 -12.31 0.84 -1.63
C GLU A 199 -11.99 -0.65 -1.40
N GLY A 200 -10.78 -1.07 -1.81
CA GLY A 200 -10.22 -2.36 -1.43
C GLY A 200 -11.02 -3.56 -1.95
N CYS A 201 -11.50 -4.41 -1.04
CA CYS A 201 -12.17 -5.67 -1.39
C CYS A 201 -13.52 -5.50 -2.08
N GLU A 202 -14.19 -4.38 -1.92
CA GLU A 202 -15.47 -4.08 -2.57
C GLU A 202 -15.29 -3.87 -4.07
N ALA A 203 -14.18 -3.23 -4.47
CA ALA A 203 -13.84 -3.04 -5.88
C ALA A 203 -13.32 -4.33 -6.55
N CYS A 204 -12.97 -5.36 -5.75
CA CYS A 204 -12.38 -6.59 -6.24
C CYS A 204 -13.45 -7.60 -6.67
N GLY A 205 -13.42 -8.04 -7.93
CA GLY A 205 -14.36 -9.03 -8.46
C GLY A 205 -14.16 -10.47 -7.93
N LYS A 206 -13.11 -10.75 -7.17
CA LYS A 206 -12.81 -12.07 -6.64
C LYS A 206 -13.64 -12.37 -5.38
N LYS A 207 -14.73 -13.13 -5.53
CA LYS A 207 -15.68 -13.45 -4.45
C LYS A 207 -15.13 -14.41 -3.39
N ASP A 208 -14.28 -15.37 -3.79
CA ASP A 208 -13.76 -16.44 -2.94
C ASP A 208 -12.32 -16.15 -2.43
N CYS A 209 -12.03 -14.88 -2.10
CA CYS A 209 -10.73 -14.49 -1.62
C CYS A 209 -10.63 -14.72 -0.10
N VAL A 210 -9.67 -15.55 0.35
CA VAL A 210 -9.40 -15.80 1.77
C VAL A 210 -8.96 -14.53 2.53
N PHE A 211 -8.47 -13.52 1.81
CA PHE A 211 -8.06 -12.23 2.36
C PHE A 211 -9.12 -11.14 2.20
N ARG A 212 -10.34 -11.48 1.78
CA ARG A 212 -11.42 -10.51 1.62
C ARG A 212 -11.78 -9.91 2.96
N ARG A 213 -11.85 -8.57 3.03
CA ARG A 213 -12.43 -7.87 4.19
C ARG A 213 -13.90 -8.25 4.29
N CYS A 214 -14.32 -8.74 5.46
CA CYS A 214 -15.74 -8.93 5.70
C CYS A 214 -16.40 -7.54 5.74
N GLN A 215 -17.52 -7.39 5.07
CA GLN A 215 -18.45 -6.32 5.38
C GLN A 215 -19.13 -6.74 6.70
N ASP A 216 -18.94 -5.96 7.76
CA ASP A 216 -19.70 -6.05 8.99
C ASP A 216 -21.13 -5.58 8.74
#